data_aca33ff31fd0f463bd330a555331399f
#
_entry.id   aca33ff31fd0f463bd330a555331399f
#
_cell.length_a   1.000
_cell.length_b   1.000
_cell.length_c   1.000
_cell.angle_alpha   90.00
_cell.angle_beta   90.00
_cell.angle_gamma   90.00
#
_symmetry.space_group_name_H-M   'P 1'
#
loop_
_entity.id
_entity.type
_entity.pdbx_description
1 polymer ?
#
loop_
_entity_poly.entity_id
_entity_poly.type
_entity_poly.pdbx_seq_one_letter_code
_entity_poly.pdbx_strand_id
1 'polypeptide(L)'
;MREIKAPLRGIPHHIVITKVLFRQGSPLTRCNVDWVRTEPKPTRLDRVFARLDREPERPAHIDVPRMSRHRVVLFGATLAFYVAIVWAVVITSWLVRLDWQVMFFRPYQQWSELHAFVDYYVVLGQRGPTAVMIAAWLGWRSWRQHTLRPLLALGVSLLLLNVTVGAAKYGMGRLGPHYATEIGSNEMWLGGDIFPSGHTANAVVTWGILAYLASTPRARRWLSALSAVTSLGVGLSTVYLGTHWLSDVLLGWVAGLLILLALPWFEPLIARCEERILGLRDRRRARRGRTTRATRPVGAPVVLEPLTDHEDTAPPEPVPVGHSSRTHVYLAPGPHTTRAERTPVAPLGSRRPHPERHPRGTTSATRP
;
A
#
# COMPACT_ATOMS: atom_id res chain seq x y z
N MET A 1 46.10 19.28 -38.19
CA MET A 1 45.20 19.43 -37.03
C MET A 1 44.35 20.68 -37.23
N ARG A 2 43.11 20.56 -37.65
CA ARG A 2 42.15 21.67 -37.72
C ARG A 2 40.99 21.33 -36.82
N GLU A 3 40.80 22.13 -35.79
CA GLU A 3 39.65 22.07 -34.88
C GLU A 3 38.45 22.76 -35.55
N ILE A 4 37.41 22.02 -35.86
CA ILE A 4 36.16 22.59 -36.35
C ILE A 4 35.23 22.75 -35.15
N LYS A 5 35.12 23.97 -34.62
CA LYS A 5 34.09 24.37 -33.66
C LYS A 5 32.86 24.82 -34.42
N ALA A 6 31.83 24.03 -34.42
CA ALA A 6 30.50 24.45 -34.86
C ALA A 6 29.64 24.80 -33.65
N PRO A 7 29.01 25.99 -33.56
CA PRO A 7 28.12 26.33 -32.47
C PRO A 7 26.73 25.75 -32.74
N LEU A 8 26.34 24.68 -32.04
CA LEU A 8 24.99 24.17 -32.03
C LEU A 8 24.20 24.92 -30.94
N ARG A 9 23.36 25.87 -31.36
CA ARG A 9 22.32 26.49 -30.51
C ARG A 9 21.22 25.47 -30.25
N GLY A 10 20.98 25.13 -28.97
CA GLY A 10 19.75 24.41 -28.55
C GLY A 10 19.93 23.00 -27.97
N ILE A 11 21.11 22.59 -27.51
CA ILE A 11 21.33 21.27 -26.88
C ILE A 11 21.62 21.46 -25.38
N PRO A 12 20.95 20.72 -24.47
CA PRO A 12 21.21 20.85 -23.03
C PRO A 12 22.62 20.40 -22.66
N HIS A 13 23.18 21.07 -21.67
CA HIS A 13 24.60 21.15 -21.26
C HIS A 13 25.29 19.86 -20.73
N HIS A 14 25.07 18.68 -21.30
CA HIS A 14 25.77 17.47 -20.85
C HIS A 14 26.11 16.50 -21.98
N ILE A 15 26.77 17.00 -23.03
CA ILE A 15 27.36 16.12 -24.06
C ILE A 15 28.87 16.25 -23.99
N VAL A 16 29.57 15.23 -23.51
CA VAL A 16 31.02 15.10 -23.60
C VAL A 16 31.34 14.43 -24.92
N ILE A 17 31.92 15.22 -25.84
CA ILE A 17 32.40 14.70 -27.13
C ILE A 17 33.79 14.12 -26.91
N THR A 18 33.94 12.82 -26.93
CA THR A 18 35.22 12.13 -26.91
C THR A 18 35.82 12.17 -28.30
N LYS A 19 37.11 12.66 -28.43
CA LYS A 19 37.85 12.76 -29.68
C LYS A 19 37.91 11.42 -30.40
N VAL A 20 37.39 11.39 -31.63
CA VAL A 20 37.59 10.26 -32.55
C VAL A 20 38.84 10.57 -33.41
N LEU A 21 39.89 9.78 -33.28
CA LEU A 21 41.08 9.82 -34.12
C LEU A 21 40.77 9.15 -35.47
N PHE A 22 40.79 9.95 -36.54
CA PHE A 22 40.69 9.45 -37.90
C PHE A 22 42.06 9.03 -38.40
N ARG A 23 42.23 7.76 -38.78
CA ARG A 23 43.37 7.26 -39.55
C ARG A 23 42.95 7.15 -40.99
N GLN A 24 43.53 7.94 -41.86
CA GLN A 24 43.32 7.91 -43.30
C GLN A 24 43.76 6.55 -43.89
N GLY A 25 42.93 5.87 -44.60
CA GLY A 25 43.30 4.75 -45.48
C GLY A 25 42.50 3.47 -45.35
N SER A 26 41.19 3.50 -45.51
CA SER A 26 40.42 2.36 -46.01
C SER A 26 38.98 2.75 -46.34
N PRO A 27 38.39 2.24 -47.41
CA PRO A 27 37.07 2.63 -47.88
C PRO A 27 35.96 1.91 -47.06
N LEU A 28 34.96 2.68 -46.67
CA LEU A 28 33.63 2.20 -46.23
C LEU A 28 33.59 1.41 -44.91
N THR A 29 33.93 2.07 -43.81
CA THR A 29 33.41 1.61 -42.54
C THR A 29 32.24 2.51 -42.09
N ARG A 30 31.06 1.93 -41.98
CA ARG A 30 29.88 2.58 -41.42
C ARG A 30 30.23 3.10 -40.03
N CYS A 31 30.26 4.42 -39.85
CA CYS A 31 30.43 5.00 -38.49
C CYS A 31 29.21 4.65 -37.64
N ASN A 32 29.36 3.68 -36.81
CA ASN A 32 28.38 3.42 -35.72
C ASN A 32 28.68 4.45 -34.63
N VAL A 33 27.86 5.50 -34.57
CA VAL A 33 27.94 6.47 -33.47
C VAL A 33 27.18 5.88 -32.31
N ASP A 34 27.89 5.17 -31.43
CA ASP A 34 27.34 4.74 -30.16
C ASP A 34 27.11 5.97 -29.28
N TRP A 35 25.85 6.35 -29.17
CA TRP A 35 25.40 7.37 -28.22
C TRP A 35 25.49 6.80 -26.81
N VAL A 36 26.62 7.01 -26.14
CA VAL A 36 26.71 6.75 -24.70
C VAL A 36 25.86 7.79 -23.98
N ARG A 37 24.62 7.44 -23.70
CA ARG A 37 23.73 8.21 -22.86
C ARG A 37 24.27 8.12 -21.43
N THR A 38 25.05 9.11 -21.01
CA THR A 38 25.43 9.22 -19.60
C THR A 38 24.18 9.53 -18.78
N GLU A 39 23.62 8.52 -18.16
CA GLU A 39 22.51 8.69 -17.24
C GLU A 39 22.93 9.62 -16.09
N PRO A 40 22.15 10.65 -15.77
CA PRO A 40 22.45 11.54 -14.66
C PRO A 40 22.53 10.72 -13.37
N LYS A 41 23.55 10.95 -12.55
CA LYS A 41 23.70 10.27 -11.26
C LYS A 41 22.43 10.44 -10.45
N PRO A 42 21.80 9.34 -9.98
CA PRO A 42 20.53 9.41 -9.28
C PRO A 42 20.68 10.27 -8.02
N THR A 43 19.79 11.23 -7.85
CA THR A 43 19.73 12.10 -6.67
C THR A 43 19.46 11.28 -5.40
N ARG A 44 19.64 11.89 -4.21
CA ARG A 44 19.26 11.22 -2.95
C ARG A 44 17.77 10.85 -2.94
N LEU A 45 16.92 11.71 -3.49
CA LEU A 45 15.48 11.47 -3.63
C LEU A 45 15.19 10.30 -4.57
N ASP A 46 15.86 10.22 -5.74
CA ASP A 46 15.69 9.10 -6.66
C ASP A 46 16.08 7.77 -6.02
N ARG A 47 17.11 7.76 -5.17
CA ARG A 47 17.51 6.56 -4.41
C ARG A 47 16.50 6.17 -3.34
N VAL A 48 15.85 7.15 -2.69
CA VAL A 48 14.76 6.88 -1.74
C VAL A 48 13.55 6.34 -2.48
N PHE A 49 13.14 6.98 -3.58
CA PHE A 49 12.02 6.50 -4.41
C PHE A 49 12.31 5.13 -5.02
N ALA A 50 13.53 4.89 -5.52
CA ALA A 50 13.92 3.57 -6.02
C ALA A 50 13.95 2.49 -4.92
N ARG A 51 14.18 2.85 -3.65
CA ARG A 51 14.05 1.91 -2.51
C ARG A 51 12.58 1.63 -2.18
N LEU A 52 11.72 2.63 -2.28
CA LEU A 52 10.27 2.47 -2.12
C LEU A 52 9.67 1.68 -3.28
N ASP A 53 10.18 1.86 -4.51
CA ASP A 53 9.78 1.10 -5.69
C ASP A 53 10.28 -0.35 -5.70
N ARG A 54 11.34 -0.67 -4.94
CA ARG A 54 11.86 -2.04 -4.75
C ARG A 54 11.07 -2.88 -3.75
N GLU A 55 9.96 -2.38 -3.24
CA GLU A 55 9.05 -3.27 -2.52
C GLU A 55 8.65 -4.41 -3.47
N PRO A 56 8.89 -5.68 -3.07
CA PRO A 56 8.56 -6.81 -3.91
C PRO A 56 7.09 -6.72 -4.30
N GLU A 57 6.82 -6.78 -5.61
CA GLU A 57 5.46 -6.87 -6.12
C GLU A 57 4.78 -8.01 -5.36
N ARG A 58 3.69 -7.69 -4.71
CA ARG A 58 2.88 -8.74 -4.08
C ARG A 58 2.50 -9.70 -5.21
N PRO A 59 2.80 -11.02 -5.10
CA PRO A 59 2.46 -11.96 -6.16
C PRO A 59 0.97 -11.83 -6.48
N ALA A 60 0.63 -11.90 -7.78
CA ALA A 60 -0.74 -11.70 -8.27
C ALA A 60 -1.76 -12.66 -7.63
N HIS A 61 -1.29 -13.80 -7.11
CA HIS A 61 -2.05 -14.75 -6.31
C HIS A 61 -1.70 -14.54 -4.83
N ILE A 62 -2.42 -13.63 -4.20
CA ILE A 62 -2.36 -13.50 -2.75
C ILE A 62 -3.32 -14.51 -2.19
N ASP A 63 -2.77 -15.54 -1.54
CA ASP A 63 -3.52 -16.32 -0.60
C ASP A 63 -4.15 -15.36 0.41
N VAL A 64 -5.48 -15.26 0.37
CA VAL A 64 -6.22 -14.41 1.30
C VAL A 64 -5.80 -14.84 2.70
N PRO A 65 -5.17 -13.97 3.50
CA PRO A 65 -4.68 -14.37 4.81
C PRO A 65 -5.87 -14.81 5.64
N ARG A 66 -5.96 -16.11 5.90
CA ARG A 66 -6.94 -16.66 6.82
C ARG A 66 -6.72 -16.02 8.17
N MET A 67 -7.80 -15.62 8.85
CA MET A 67 -7.72 -15.08 10.20
C MET A 67 -6.97 -16.07 11.09
N SER A 68 -5.80 -15.70 11.58
CA SER A 68 -5.08 -16.52 12.54
C SER A 68 -5.81 -16.53 13.88
N ARG A 69 -5.72 -17.64 14.61
CA ARG A 69 -6.32 -17.76 15.96
C ARG A 69 -5.89 -16.60 16.86
N HIS A 70 -4.63 -16.17 16.78
CA HIS A 70 -4.13 -15.01 17.53
C HIS A 70 -4.86 -13.71 17.20
N ARG A 71 -5.18 -13.46 15.93
CA ARG A 71 -5.94 -12.25 15.54
C ARG A 71 -7.37 -12.28 16.05
N VAL A 72 -8.02 -13.46 16.00
CA VAL A 72 -9.37 -13.62 16.54
C VAL A 72 -9.37 -13.38 18.05
N VAL A 73 -8.42 -13.95 18.77
CA VAL A 73 -8.27 -13.72 20.23
C VAL A 73 -8.00 -12.25 20.52
N LEU A 74 -7.08 -11.63 19.76
CA LEU A 74 -6.76 -10.21 19.95
C LEU A 74 -7.97 -9.32 19.64
N PHE A 75 -8.73 -9.62 18.58
CA PHE A 75 -9.97 -8.92 18.27
C PHE A 75 -10.99 -9.07 19.41
N GLY A 76 -11.21 -10.29 19.89
CA GLY A 76 -12.11 -10.56 21.03
C GLY A 76 -11.70 -9.84 22.30
N ALA A 77 -10.40 -9.87 22.64
CA ALA A 77 -9.88 -9.15 23.82
C ALA A 77 -10.04 -7.63 23.66
N THR A 78 -9.76 -7.09 22.47
CA THR A 78 -9.92 -5.66 22.18
C THR A 78 -11.39 -5.25 22.22
N LEU A 79 -12.30 -6.11 21.74
CA LEU A 79 -13.74 -5.89 21.82
C LEU A 79 -14.23 -5.93 23.26
N ALA A 80 -13.78 -6.91 24.06
CA ALA A 80 -14.10 -6.97 25.48
C ALA A 80 -13.61 -5.70 26.21
N PHE A 81 -12.42 -5.21 25.88
CA PHE A 81 -11.89 -3.97 26.44
C PHE A 81 -12.71 -2.74 26.00
N TYR A 82 -13.17 -2.70 24.73
CA TYR A 82 -14.08 -1.67 24.24
C TYR A 82 -15.37 -1.63 25.07
N VAL A 83 -16.01 -2.79 25.26
CA VAL A 83 -17.23 -2.93 26.04
C VAL A 83 -16.99 -2.55 27.51
N ALA A 84 -15.87 -2.94 28.08
CA ALA A 84 -15.51 -2.59 29.46
C ALA A 84 -15.36 -1.07 29.67
N ILE A 85 -14.74 -0.35 28.72
CA ILE A 85 -14.66 1.13 28.77
C ILE A 85 -16.05 1.74 28.69
N VAL A 86 -16.88 1.31 27.73
CA VAL A 86 -18.26 1.81 27.60
C VAL A 86 -19.02 1.58 28.90
N TRP A 87 -18.97 0.37 29.42
CA TRP A 87 -19.62 0.03 30.69
C TRP A 87 -19.13 0.91 31.84
N ALA A 88 -17.81 1.07 31.97
CA ALA A 88 -17.20 1.91 33.01
C ALA A 88 -17.65 3.37 32.95
N VAL A 89 -17.87 3.91 31.76
CA VAL A 89 -18.40 5.27 31.56
C VAL A 89 -19.88 5.31 31.93
N VAL A 90 -20.67 4.36 31.45
CA VAL A 90 -22.13 4.31 31.68
C VAL A 90 -22.47 4.24 33.18
N ILE A 91 -21.73 3.44 33.94
CA ILE A 91 -21.96 3.32 35.41
C ILE A 91 -21.28 4.43 36.23
N THR A 92 -20.75 5.45 35.58
CA THR A 92 -20.06 6.59 36.25
C THR A 92 -18.95 6.12 37.20
N SER A 93 -18.07 5.23 36.71
CA SER A 93 -17.01 4.62 37.47
C SER A 93 -15.83 5.60 37.79
N TRP A 94 -14.73 5.06 38.36
CA TRP A 94 -13.50 5.81 38.58
C TRP A 94 -12.93 6.44 37.29
N LEU A 95 -13.24 5.86 36.11
CA LEU A 95 -12.80 6.40 34.80
C LEU A 95 -13.44 7.78 34.51
N VAL A 96 -14.72 7.96 34.85
CA VAL A 96 -15.40 9.26 34.77
C VAL A 96 -14.80 10.26 35.78
N ARG A 97 -14.41 9.79 36.95
CA ARG A 97 -13.68 10.63 37.92
C ARG A 97 -12.35 11.11 37.36
N LEU A 98 -11.61 10.27 36.67
CA LEU A 98 -10.39 10.68 35.96
C LEU A 98 -10.67 11.70 34.86
N ASP A 99 -11.72 11.53 34.08
CA ASP A 99 -12.14 12.51 33.07
C ASP A 99 -12.27 13.90 33.69
N TRP A 100 -12.97 14.00 34.81
CA TRP A 100 -13.17 15.25 35.54
C TRP A 100 -11.88 15.79 36.17
N GLN A 101 -11.02 14.94 36.71
CA GLN A 101 -9.73 15.36 37.27
C GLN A 101 -8.84 15.99 36.20
N VAL A 102 -8.75 15.35 35.01
CA VAL A 102 -7.99 15.89 33.88
C VAL A 102 -8.57 17.21 33.38
N MET A 103 -9.91 17.32 33.34
CA MET A 103 -10.56 18.57 32.96
C MET A 103 -10.28 19.70 33.95
N PHE A 104 -10.35 19.44 35.27
CA PHE A 104 -10.06 20.44 36.30
C PHE A 104 -8.58 20.81 36.36
N PHE A 105 -7.68 19.93 35.97
CA PHE A 105 -6.26 20.25 35.84
C PHE A 105 -6.00 21.33 34.78
N ARG A 106 -6.90 21.47 33.78
CA ARG A 106 -6.85 22.47 32.70
C ARG A 106 -5.48 22.51 32.01
N PRO A 107 -5.01 21.43 31.37
CA PRO A 107 -3.67 21.36 30.76
C PRO A 107 -3.44 22.47 29.73
N TYR A 108 -4.47 22.92 29.04
CA TYR A 108 -4.44 24.04 28.12
C TYR A 108 -4.00 25.35 28.78
N GLN A 109 -4.40 25.62 30.03
CA GLN A 109 -3.99 26.82 30.78
C GLN A 109 -2.60 26.69 31.40
N GLN A 110 -2.21 25.45 31.79
CA GLN A 110 -0.93 25.17 32.41
C GLN A 110 0.25 25.28 31.45
N TRP A 111 0.06 24.89 30.18
CA TRP A 111 1.13 24.80 29.17
C TRP A 111 0.79 25.56 27.90
N SER A 112 0.56 26.88 28.03
CA SER A 112 0.15 27.75 26.93
C SER A 112 1.10 27.74 25.73
N GLU A 113 2.40 27.46 25.95
CA GLU A 113 3.43 27.42 24.92
C GLU A 113 3.22 26.29 23.91
N LEU A 114 2.50 25.21 24.31
CA LEU A 114 2.24 24.08 23.44
C LEU A 114 1.05 24.30 22.47
N HIS A 115 0.28 25.36 22.64
CA HIS A 115 -0.96 25.57 21.87
C HIS A 115 -0.75 25.48 20.37
N ALA A 116 0.15 26.29 19.83
CA ALA A 116 0.39 26.32 18.38
C ALA A 116 0.81 24.93 17.83
N PHE A 117 1.65 24.22 18.58
CA PHE A 117 2.07 22.87 18.18
C PHE A 117 0.90 21.88 18.21
N VAL A 118 0.09 21.90 19.27
CA VAL A 118 -1.02 20.97 19.47
C VAL A 118 -2.14 21.22 18.45
N ASP A 119 -2.45 22.47 18.14
CA ASP A 119 -3.44 22.83 17.12
C ASP A 119 -3.07 22.31 15.73
N TYR A 120 -1.78 22.38 15.35
CA TYR A 120 -1.32 21.76 14.12
C TYR A 120 -1.27 20.25 14.19
N TYR A 121 -0.89 19.70 15.35
CA TYR A 121 -0.76 18.27 15.51
C TYR A 121 -2.10 17.53 15.43
N VAL A 122 -3.17 18.10 15.99
CA VAL A 122 -4.50 17.50 15.97
C VAL A 122 -5.04 17.32 14.54
N VAL A 123 -4.56 18.14 13.58
CA VAL A 123 -4.90 18.02 12.15
C VAL A 123 -4.55 16.64 11.59
N LEU A 124 -3.51 15.97 12.15
CA LEU A 124 -3.14 14.59 11.77
C LEU A 124 -4.22 13.56 12.12
N GLY A 125 -5.21 13.94 12.92
CA GLY A 125 -6.40 13.14 13.23
C GLY A 125 -7.66 13.57 12.48
N GLN A 126 -7.63 14.68 11.73
CA GLN A 126 -8.80 15.16 10.98
C GLN A 126 -9.08 14.26 9.78
N ARG A 127 -10.39 13.96 9.56
CA ARG A 127 -10.81 13.00 8.51
C ARG A 127 -10.47 13.47 7.09
N GLY A 128 -10.75 14.73 6.76
CA GLY A 128 -10.54 15.29 5.41
C GLY A 128 -9.07 15.30 5.01
N PRO A 129 -8.21 16.09 5.66
CA PRO A 129 -6.82 16.27 5.27
C PRO A 129 -6.03 14.95 5.26
N THR A 130 -6.16 14.11 6.31
CA THR A 130 -5.41 12.87 6.42
C THR A 130 -5.88 11.81 5.43
N ALA A 131 -7.20 11.68 5.23
CA ALA A 131 -7.74 10.72 4.25
C ALA A 131 -7.30 11.08 2.82
N VAL A 132 -7.34 12.39 2.46
CA VAL A 132 -6.89 12.86 1.13
C VAL A 132 -5.40 12.62 0.94
N MET A 133 -4.56 12.98 1.92
CA MET A 133 -3.12 12.78 1.85
C MET A 133 -2.76 11.30 1.67
N ILE A 134 -3.33 10.44 2.48
CA ILE A 134 -3.07 8.99 2.42
C ILE A 134 -3.67 8.37 1.17
N ALA A 135 -4.88 8.79 0.74
CA ALA A 135 -5.48 8.34 -0.50
C ALA A 135 -4.66 8.77 -1.73
N ALA A 136 -4.11 9.97 -1.75
CA ALA A 136 -3.24 10.44 -2.82
C ALA A 136 -1.97 9.57 -2.92
N TRP A 137 -1.32 9.30 -1.79
CA TRP A 137 -0.13 8.44 -1.76
C TRP A 137 -0.44 6.99 -2.15
N LEU A 138 -1.52 6.40 -1.59
CA LEU A 138 -1.96 5.05 -1.96
C LEU A 138 -2.47 4.99 -3.40
N GLY A 139 -3.08 6.06 -3.91
CA GLY A 139 -3.51 6.20 -5.30
C GLY A 139 -2.33 6.17 -6.27
N TRP A 140 -1.28 6.96 -5.96
CA TRP A 140 -0.04 6.93 -6.72
C TRP A 140 0.61 5.55 -6.71
N ARG A 141 0.69 4.90 -5.54
CA ARG A 141 1.20 3.53 -5.41
C ARG A 141 0.34 2.52 -6.19
N SER A 142 -0.98 2.62 -6.09
CA SER A 142 -1.93 1.77 -6.82
C SER A 142 -1.78 1.92 -8.35
N TRP A 143 -1.58 3.15 -8.81
CA TRP A 143 -1.34 3.42 -10.22
C TRP A 143 -0.03 2.78 -10.71
N ARG A 144 1.05 2.91 -9.94
CA ARG A 144 2.37 2.30 -10.24
C ARG A 144 2.31 0.77 -10.24
N GLN A 145 1.59 0.18 -9.33
CA GLN A 145 1.48 -1.28 -9.16
C GLN A 145 0.31 -1.91 -9.95
N HIS A 146 -0.46 -1.11 -10.69
CA HIS A 146 -1.65 -1.55 -11.42
C HIS A 146 -2.67 -2.34 -10.58
N THR A 147 -2.78 -2.04 -9.28
CA THR A 147 -3.71 -2.66 -8.33
C THR A 147 -4.54 -1.61 -7.59
N LEU A 148 -5.82 -1.89 -7.35
CA LEU A 148 -6.72 -1.00 -6.60
C LEU A 148 -6.83 -1.38 -5.12
N ARG A 149 -6.26 -2.52 -4.71
CA ARG A 149 -6.38 -3.04 -3.34
C ARG A 149 -6.03 -2.03 -2.25
N PRO A 150 -4.91 -1.25 -2.33
CA PRO A 150 -4.59 -0.30 -1.28
C PRO A 150 -5.66 0.77 -1.08
N LEU A 151 -6.23 1.28 -2.18
CA LEU A 151 -7.33 2.25 -2.12
C LEU A 151 -8.62 1.65 -1.61
N LEU A 152 -8.96 0.42 -2.04
CA LEU A 152 -10.14 -0.29 -1.57
C LEU A 152 -10.04 -0.63 -0.08
N ALA A 153 -8.85 -1.03 0.40
CA ALA A 153 -8.61 -1.28 1.82
C ALA A 153 -8.78 -0.01 2.65
N LEU A 154 -8.25 1.13 2.19
CA LEU A 154 -8.49 2.43 2.81
C LEU A 154 -9.99 2.77 2.80
N GLY A 155 -10.66 2.61 1.66
CA GLY A 155 -12.10 2.89 1.54
C GLY A 155 -12.95 2.06 2.50
N VAL A 156 -12.69 0.76 2.60
CA VAL A 156 -13.37 -0.14 3.55
C VAL A 156 -13.09 0.27 4.99
N SER A 157 -11.85 0.61 5.34
CA SER A 157 -11.51 1.02 6.70
C SER A 157 -12.17 2.33 7.10
N LEU A 158 -12.24 3.31 6.19
CA LEU A 158 -12.96 4.58 6.43
C LEU A 158 -14.47 4.39 6.49
N LEU A 159 -15.03 3.48 5.68
CA LEU A 159 -16.46 3.13 5.76
C LEU A 159 -16.79 2.51 7.10
N LEU A 160 -16.00 1.52 7.55
CA LEU A 160 -16.18 0.89 8.86
C LEU A 160 -16.05 1.94 9.98
N LEU A 161 -15.08 2.85 9.88
CA LEU A 161 -14.90 3.94 10.85
C LEU A 161 -16.16 4.81 10.93
N ASN A 162 -16.67 5.26 9.79
CA ASN A 162 -17.84 6.14 9.77
C ASN A 162 -19.10 5.43 10.28
N VAL A 163 -19.30 4.17 9.91
CA VAL A 163 -20.47 3.40 10.36
C VAL A 163 -20.38 3.07 11.85
N THR A 164 -19.26 2.51 12.32
CA THR A 164 -19.17 2.03 13.71
C THR A 164 -19.05 3.17 14.71
N VAL A 165 -18.14 4.13 14.47
CA VAL A 165 -17.97 5.30 15.34
C VAL A 165 -19.17 6.22 15.23
N GLY A 166 -19.75 6.40 14.04
CA GLY A 166 -20.98 7.18 13.85
C GLY A 166 -22.15 6.60 14.62
N ALA A 167 -22.40 5.29 14.47
CA ALA A 167 -23.47 4.60 15.21
C ALA A 167 -23.29 4.72 16.73
N ALA A 168 -22.04 4.56 17.22
CA ALA A 168 -21.73 4.72 18.63
C ALA A 168 -22.02 6.15 19.13
N LYS A 169 -21.65 7.17 18.35
CA LYS A 169 -21.94 8.58 18.69
C LYS A 169 -23.43 8.86 18.81
N TYR A 170 -24.20 8.43 17.82
CA TYR A 170 -25.65 8.59 17.83
C TYR A 170 -26.32 7.80 18.97
N GLY A 171 -25.86 6.59 19.24
CA GLY A 171 -26.46 5.75 20.28
C GLY A 171 -26.12 6.18 21.69
N MET A 172 -24.99 6.83 21.91
CA MET A 172 -24.51 7.19 23.25
C MET A 172 -24.64 8.68 23.56
N GLY A 173 -24.63 9.56 22.59
CA GLY A 173 -25.00 10.98 22.72
C GLY A 173 -24.30 11.76 23.82
N ARG A 174 -22.98 11.53 24.09
CA ARG A 174 -22.24 12.14 25.19
C ARG A 174 -21.85 13.58 24.89
N LEU A 175 -22.05 14.47 25.88
CA LEU A 175 -21.60 15.88 25.81
C LEU A 175 -20.10 16.02 26.08
N GLY A 176 -19.50 17.02 25.41
CA GLY A 176 -18.09 17.37 25.59
C GLY A 176 -17.78 18.11 26.89
N PRO A 177 -16.49 18.15 27.30
CA PRO A 177 -16.08 18.84 28.50
C PRO A 177 -16.54 20.30 28.59
N HIS A 178 -16.58 21.01 27.47
CA HIS A 178 -17.01 22.40 27.41
C HIS A 178 -18.53 22.60 27.56
N TYR A 179 -19.31 21.56 27.38
CA TYR A 179 -20.77 21.57 27.43
C TYR A 179 -21.33 20.74 28.58
N ALA A 180 -20.45 20.29 29.48
CA ALA A 180 -20.84 19.50 30.62
C ALA A 180 -21.83 20.23 31.53
N THR A 181 -22.88 19.53 31.93
CA THR A 181 -24.02 20.10 32.67
C THR A 181 -23.87 19.91 34.16
N GLU A 182 -23.38 18.76 34.61
CA GLU A 182 -23.25 18.40 36.04
C GLU A 182 -21.87 17.86 36.38
N ILE A 183 -21.23 18.42 37.40
CA ILE A 183 -19.92 18.00 37.85
C ILE A 183 -19.99 16.55 38.36
N GLY A 184 -19.12 15.69 37.86
CA GLY A 184 -19.03 14.29 38.25
C GLY A 184 -19.97 13.35 37.48
N SER A 185 -20.85 13.88 36.61
CA SER A 185 -21.72 13.06 35.75
C SER A 185 -20.94 12.47 34.57
N ASN A 186 -21.52 11.45 33.92
CA ASN A 186 -20.94 10.84 32.73
C ASN A 186 -21.34 11.53 31.41
N GLU A 187 -22.25 12.53 31.49
CA GLU A 187 -22.77 13.33 30.38
C GLU A 187 -23.32 12.51 29.18
N MET A 188 -23.78 11.27 29.42
CA MET A 188 -24.31 10.36 28.42
C MET A 188 -25.77 10.68 28.07
N TRP A 189 -26.18 10.36 26.82
CA TRP A 189 -27.54 10.51 26.28
C TRP A 189 -28.13 11.93 26.32
N LEU A 190 -27.26 12.94 26.30
CA LEU A 190 -27.65 14.35 26.30
C LEU A 190 -27.57 14.97 24.90
N GLY A 191 -27.53 14.17 23.84
CA GLY A 191 -27.53 14.62 22.46
C GLY A 191 -26.17 15.14 21.95
N GLY A 192 -25.08 14.87 22.67
CA GLY A 192 -23.73 15.13 22.22
C GLY A 192 -23.20 14.14 21.18
N ASP A 193 -22.05 14.42 20.60
CA ASP A 193 -21.46 13.61 19.52
C ASP A 193 -19.97 13.33 19.70
N ILE A 194 -19.47 13.34 20.95
CA ILE A 194 -18.03 13.21 21.18
C ILE A 194 -17.55 11.82 21.52
N PHE A 195 -18.40 10.91 21.97
CA PHE A 195 -18.04 9.55 22.42
C PHE A 195 -18.39 8.48 21.39
N PRO A 196 -17.43 7.72 20.89
CA PRO A 196 -15.98 7.80 21.09
C PRO A 196 -15.32 8.92 20.27
N SER A 197 -14.05 9.27 20.60
CA SER A 197 -13.31 10.30 19.88
C SER A 197 -13.08 9.93 18.41
N GLY A 198 -13.67 10.74 17.53
CA GLY A 198 -13.55 10.54 16.08
C GLY A 198 -12.16 10.88 15.52
N HIS A 199 -11.48 11.91 16.05
CA HIS A 199 -10.12 12.29 15.67
C HIS A 199 -9.14 11.15 16.00
N THR A 200 -9.26 10.62 17.20
CA THR A 200 -8.41 9.54 17.70
C THR A 200 -8.59 8.26 16.89
N ALA A 201 -9.84 7.82 16.69
CA ALA A 201 -10.14 6.63 15.91
C ALA A 201 -9.69 6.78 14.44
N ASN A 202 -9.88 7.97 13.85
CA ASN A 202 -9.40 8.26 12.51
C ASN A 202 -7.88 8.22 12.41
N ALA A 203 -7.15 8.78 13.37
CA ALA A 203 -5.70 8.71 13.38
C ALA A 203 -5.21 7.25 13.42
N VAL A 204 -5.79 6.40 14.27
CA VAL A 204 -5.43 4.97 14.33
C VAL A 204 -5.66 4.29 12.98
N VAL A 205 -6.83 4.51 12.37
CA VAL A 205 -7.20 3.84 11.11
C VAL A 205 -6.36 4.35 9.95
N THR A 206 -6.25 5.67 9.77
CA THR A 206 -5.58 6.26 8.60
C THR A 206 -4.07 6.05 8.62
N TRP A 207 -3.41 6.19 9.77
CA TRP A 207 -1.98 5.90 9.89
C TRP A 207 -1.71 4.39 10.00
N GLY A 208 -2.59 3.64 10.66
CA GLY A 208 -2.46 2.19 10.83
C GLY A 208 -2.62 1.41 9.52
N ILE A 209 -3.41 1.90 8.55
CA ILE A 209 -3.56 1.26 7.25
C ILE A 209 -2.23 1.19 6.49
N LEU A 210 -1.33 2.15 6.69
CA LEU A 210 0.01 2.13 6.08
C LEU A 210 0.83 0.93 6.58
N ALA A 211 0.77 0.66 7.89
CA ALA A 211 1.42 -0.50 8.50
C ALA A 211 0.76 -1.81 8.04
N TYR A 212 -0.56 -1.82 7.90
CA TYR A 212 -1.32 -2.98 7.40
C TYR A 212 -0.91 -3.34 5.96
N LEU A 213 -0.73 -2.34 5.10
CA LEU A 213 -0.36 -2.49 3.69
C LEU A 213 1.15 -2.63 3.45
N ALA A 214 1.97 -2.59 4.50
CA ALA A 214 3.42 -2.73 4.37
C ALA A 214 3.81 -4.15 3.95
N SER A 215 4.63 -4.26 2.90
CA SER A 215 5.07 -5.52 2.31
C SER A 215 6.23 -6.16 3.09
N THR A 216 7.06 -5.34 3.74
CA THR A 216 8.23 -5.85 4.49
C THR A 216 8.01 -5.80 6.00
N PRO A 217 8.53 -6.79 6.77
CA PRO A 217 8.41 -6.76 8.24
C PRO A 217 9.06 -5.55 8.88
N ARG A 218 10.13 -5.02 8.27
CA ARG A 218 10.83 -3.83 8.77
C ARG A 218 9.97 -2.58 8.55
N ALA A 219 9.44 -2.38 7.36
CA ALA A 219 8.53 -1.26 7.07
C ALA A 219 7.29 -1.32 7.96
N ARG A 220 6.72 -2.52 8.16
CA ARG A 220 5.56 -2.71 9.05
C ARG A 220 5.84 -2.25 10.45
N ARG A 221 6.99 -2.62 11.05
CA ARG A 221 7.36 -2.20 12.41
C ARG A 221 7.47 -0.68 12.51
N TRP A 222 8.20 -0.03 11.60
CA TRP A 222 8.36 1.42 11.60
C TRP A 222 7.05 2.17 11.38
N LEU A 223 6.22 1.72 10.43
CA LEU A 223 4.91 2.32 10.18
C LEU A 223 3.94 2.08 11.34
N SER A 224 4.03 0.93 12.02
CA SER A 224 3.24 0.69 13.24
C SER A 224 3.67 1.62 14.37
N ALA A 225 4.98 1.82 14.58
CA ALA A 225 5.49 2.75 15.58
C ALA A 225 5.06 4.19 15.25
N LEU A 226 5.21 4.62 13.98
CA LEU A 226 4.75 5.94 13.53
C LEU A 226 3.25 6.11 13.75
N SER A 227 2.44 5.13 13.37
CA SER A 227 0.99 5.14 13.60
C SER A 227 0.65 5.24 15.08
N ALA A 228 1.33 4.49 15.94
CA ALA A 228 1.10 4.54 17.38
C ALA A 228 1.44 5.93 17.95
N VAL A 229 2.62 6.48 17.63
CA VAL A 229 3.03 7.81 18.11
C VAL A 229 2.06 8.89 17.63
N THR A 230 1.71 8.87 16.34
CA THR A 230 0.76 9.85 15.78
C THR A 230 -0.61 9.74 16.43
N SER A 231 -1.14 8.52 16.58
CA SER A 231 -2.48 8.32 17.14
C SER A 231 -2.54 8.64 18.63
N LEU A 232 -1.49 8.31 19.40
CA LEU A 232 -1.39 8.68 20.80
C LEU A 232 -1.32 10.20 20.96
N GLY A 233 -0.46 10.85 20.16
CA GLY A 233 -0.32 12.30 20.16
C GLY A 233 -1.62 13.02 19.80
N VAL A 234 -2.33 12.58 18.75
CA VAL A 234 -3.64 13.16 18.37
C VAL A 234 -4.65 12.98 19.50
N GLY A 235 -4.74 11.81 20.12
CA GLY A 235 -5.65 11.60 21.23
C GLY A 235 -5.35 12.52 22.41
N LEU A 236 -4.08 12.60 22.82
CA LEU A 236 -3.64 13.49 23.90
C LEU A 236 -3.85 14.98 23.54
N SER A 237 -3.67 15.35 22.28
CA SER A 237 -3.97 16.72 21.81
C SER A 237 -5.43 17.10 22.02
N THR A 238 -6.37 16.19 21.75
CA THR A 238 -7.81 16.46 21.95
C THR A 238 -8.18 16.57 23.43
N VAL A 239 -7.50 15.86 24.33
CA VAL A 239 -7.66 16.00 25.79
C VAL A 239 -7.06 17.33 26.26
N TYR A 240 -5.86 17.66 25.77
CA TYR A 240 -5.19 18.91 26.08
C TYR A 240 -6.05 20.12 25.71
N LEU A 241 -6.66 20.11 24.52
CA LEU A 241 -7.56 21.16 24.04
C LEU A 241 -8.94 21.15 24.74
N GLY A 242 -9.21 20.16 25.61
CA GLY A 242 -10.48 20.03 26.32
C GLY A 242 -11.68 19.70 25.42
N THR A 243 -11.44 19.25 24.19
CA THR A 243 -12.52 18.90 23.25
C THR A 243 -13.09 17.50 23.48
N HIS A 244 -12.33 16.62 24.14
CA HIS A 244 -12.72 15.26 24.45
C HIS A 244 -12.32 14.87 25.90
N TRP A 245 -13.12 14.01 26.51
CA TRP A 245 -12.77 13.35 27.74
C TRP A 245 -11.65 12.31 27.50
N LEU A 246 -10.88 12.00 28.52
CA LEU A 246 -9.84 10.97 28.43
C LEU A 246 -10.43 9.63 28.00
N SER A 247 -11.58 9.25 28.55
CA SER A 247 -12.28 7.99 28.22
C SER A 247 -12.75 7.96 26.77
N ASP A 248 -13.14 9.08 26.14
CA ASP A 248 -13.50 9.16 24.72
C ASP A 248 -12.32 8.82 23.83
N VAL A 249 -11.13 9.31 24.23
CA VAL A 249 -9.87 9.07 23.52
C VAL A 249 -9.43 7.61 23.65
N LEU A 250 -9.50 7.04 24.86
CA LEU A 250 -9.22 5.61 25.07
C LEU A 250 -10.11 4.74 24.20
N LEU A 251 -11.41 5.04 24.17
CA LEU A 251 -12.36 4.30 23.34
C LEU A 251 -12.10 4.52 21.85
N GLY A 252 -11.68 5.71 21.44
CA GLY A 252 -11.29 6.03 20.07
C GLY A 252 -10.10 5.19 19.60
N TRP A 253 -9.04 5.04 20.42
CA TRP A 253 -7.92 4.17 20.08
C TRP A 253 -8.36 2.72 19.91
N VAL A 254 -9.17 2.22 20.83
CA VAL A 254 -9.67 0.84 20.81
C VAL A 254 -10.57 0.61 19.59
N ALA A 255 -11.47 1.55 19.27
CA ALA A 255 -12.32 1.49 18.09
C ALA A 255 -11.51 1.42 16.79
N GLY A 256 -10.49 2.27 16.66
CA GLY A 256 -9.60 2.24 15.51
C GLY A 256 -8.82 0.92 15.37
N LEU A 257 -8.34 0.36 16.49
CA LEU A 257 -7.67 -0.94 16.51
C LEU A 257 -8.62 -2.08 16.11
N LEU A 258 -9.87 -2.07 16.58
CA LEU A 258 -10.88 -3.06 16.18
C LEU A 258 -11.10 -3.05 14.67
N ILE A 259 -11.18 -1.88 14.05
CA ILE A 259 -11.34 -1.76 12.61
C ILE A 259 -10.14 -2.36 11.86
N LEU A 260 -8.90 -2.03 12.28
CA LEU A 260 -7.69 -2.60 11.66
C LEU A 260 -7.57 -4.12 11.84
N LEU A 261 -8.00 -4.64 12.99
CA LEU A 261 -8.03 -6.07 13.26
C LEU A 261 -9.11 -6.80 12.44
N ALA A 262 -10.22 -6.11 12.13
CA ALA A 262 -11.32 -6.65 11.33
C ALA A 262 -11.01 -6.67 9.82
N LEU A 263 -10.10 -5.82 9.31
CA LEU A 263 -9.81 -5.70 7.88
C LEU A 263 -9.57 -7.02 7.15
N PRO A 264 -8.84 -8.02 7.69
CA PRO A 264 -8.64 -9.28 6.99
C PRO A 264 -9.93 -10.04 6.65
N TRP A 265 -11.02 -9.83 7.38
CA TRP A 265 -12.33 -10.40 7.03
C TRP A 265 -12.91 -9.79 5.76
N PHE A 266 -12.53 -8.55 5.45
CA PHE A 266 -13.00 -7.82 4.26
C PHE A 266 -12.08 -8.00 3.04
N GLU A 267 -10.88 -8.62 3.19
CA GLU A 267 -9.96 -8.89 2.07
C GLU A 267 -10.62 -9.66 0.90
N PRO A 268 -11.46 -10.71 1.13
CA PRO A 268 -12.15 -11.38 0.03
C PRO A 268 -13.12 -10.46 -0.72
N LEU A 269 -13.78 -9.55 0.00
CA LEU A 269 -14.66 -8.55 -0.60
C LEU A 269 -13.86 -7.54 -1.43
N ILE A 270 -12.75 -7.05 -0.88
CA ILE A 270 -11.82 -6.13 -1.55
C ILE A 270 -11.31 -6.75 -2.86
N ALA A 271 -10.89 -8.03 -2.83
CA ALA A 271 -10.43 -8.76 -4.01
C ALA A 271 -11.53 -8.86 -5.09
N ARG A 272 -12.75 -9.26 -4.71
CA ARG A 272 -13.88 -9.34 -5.65
C ARG A 272 -14.25 -7.98 -6.25
N CYS A 273 -14.20 -6.91 -5.45
CA CYS A 273 -14.44 -5.55 -5.94
C CYS A 273 -13.37 -5.12 -6.95
N GLU A 274 -12.09 -5.39 -6.65
CA GLU A 274 -10.99 -5.11 -7.56
C GLU A 274 -11.18 -5.83 -8.90
N GLU A 275 -11.42 -7.14 -8.89
CA GLU A 275 -11.65 -7.95 -10.10
C GLU A 275 -12.81 -7.42 -10.93
N ARG A 276 -13.92 -7.05 -10.30
CA ARG A 276 -15.08 -6.47 -11.00
C ARG A 276 -14.74 -5.12 -11.65
N ILE A 277 -14.06 -4.23 -10.93
CA ILE A 277 -13.70 -2.89 -11.44
C ILE A 277 -12.73 -3.00 -12.61
N LEU A 278 -11.70 -3.83 -12.49
CA LEU A 278 -10.71 -4.05 -13.54
C LEU A 278 -11.36 -4.72 -14.76
N GLY A 279 -12.18 -5.74 -14.57
CA GLY A 279 -12.93 -6.40 -15.65
C GLY A 279 -13.90 -5.46 -16.39
N LEU A 280 -14.58 -4.55 -15.70
CA LEU A 280 -15.40 -3.53 -16.32
C LEU A 280 -14.56 -2.53 -17.15
N ARG A 281 -13.40 -2.14 -16.63
CA ARG A 281 -12.45 -1.25 -17.32
C ARG A 281 -11.96 -1.88 -18.62
N ASP A 282 -11.59 -3.16 -18.57
CA ASP A 282 -11.09 -3.89 -19.73
C ASP A 282 -12.18 -4.08 -20.79
N ARG A 283 -13.40 -4.42 -20.37
CA ARG A 283 -14.58 -4.47 -21.29
C ARG A 283 -14.85 -3.12 -21.96
N ARG A 284 -14.75 -2.01 -21.21
CA ARG A 284 -14.92 -0.65 -21.77
C ARG A 284 -13.80 -0.30 -22.77
N ARG A 285 -12.56 -0.67 -22.48
CA ARG A 285 -11.41 -0.48 -23.40
C ARG A 285 -11.59 -1.30 -24.68
N ALA A 286 -11.97 -2.57 -24.57
CA ALA A 286 -12.23 -3.44 -25.70
C ALA A 286 -13.37 -2.91 -26.60
N ARG A 287 -14.46 -2.37 -26.02
CA ARG A 287 -15.54 -1.72 -26.77
C ARG A 287 -15.05 -0.47 -27.52
N ARG A 288 -14.27 0.40 -26.87
CA ARG A 288 -13.69 1.59 -27.52
C ARG A 288 -12.71 1.23 -28.65
N GLY A 289 -11.88 0.21 -28.46
CA GLY A 289 -10.96 -0.29 -29.49
C GLY A 289 -11.69 -0.89 -30.71
N ARG A 290 -12.86 -1.50 -30.50
CA ARG A 290 -13.70 -1.97 -31.60
C ARG A 290 -14.32 -0.82 -32.41
N THR A 291 -14.79 0.23 -31.76
CA THR A 291 -15.40 1.39 -32.41
C THR A 291 -14.37 2.14 -33.28
N THR A 292 -13.16 2.32 -32.74
CA THR A 292 -12.07 2.98 -33.51
C THR A 292 -11.57 2.15 -34.70
N ARG A 293 -11.67 0.82 -34.61
CA ARG A 293 -11.31 -0.06 -35.74
C ARG A 293 -12.40 -0.12 -36.83
N ALA A 294 -13.67 0.03 -36.43
CA ALA A 294 -14.80 0.05 -37.35
C ALA A 294 -14.91 1.38 -38.14
N THR A 295 -14.38 2.48 -37.59
CA THR A 295 -14.39 3.80 -38.23
C THR A 295 -13.14 4.09 -39.09
N ARG A 296 -12.17 3.16 -39.16
CA ARG A 296 -11.03 3.31 -40.08
C ARG A 296 -11.57 2.93 -41.47
N PRO A 297 -11.65 3.88 -42.41
CA PRO A 297 -12.09 3.55 -43.76
C PRO A 297 -11.15 2.48 -44.31
N VAL A 298 -11.72 1.39 -44.80
CA VAL A 298 -11.01 0.40 -45.63
C VAL A 298 -10.33 1.20 -46.73
N GLY A 299 -9.00 1.15 -46.76
CA GLY A 299 -8.18 1.99 -47.62
C GLY A 299 -8.72 2.02 -49.04
N ALA A 300 -8.77 3.22 -49.59
CA ALA A 300 -9.01 3.40 -51.00
C ALA A 300 -8.11 2.44 -51.79
N PRO A 301 -8.62 1.81 -52.86
CA PRO A 301 -7.79 0.94 -53.67
C PRO A 301 -6.58 1.74 -54.16
N VAL A 302 -5.40 1.19 -53.91
CA VAL A 302 -4.16 1.72 -54.49
C VAL A 302 -4.35 1.58 -56.01
N VAL A 303 -4.62 2.70 -56.65
CA VAL A 303 -4.56 2.78 -58.11
C VAL A 303 -3.08 2.62 -58.46
N LEU A 304 -2.71 1.42 -58.89
CA LEU A 304 -1.41 1.20 -59.51
C LEU A 304 -1.45 1.96 -60.83
N GLU A 305 -0.76 3.09 -60.94
CA GLU A 305 -0.49 3.74 -62.22
C GLU A 305 0.25 2.72 -63.09
N PRO A 306 -0.18 2.56 -64.36
CA PRO A 306 0.55 1.70 -65.27
C PRO A 306 1.94 2.30 -65.51
N LEU A 307 2.97 1.56 -65.24
CA LEU A 307 4.33 1.84 -65.70
C LEU A 307 4.31 1.81 -67.23
N THR A 308 4.47 2.95 -67.86
CA THR A 308 4.73 3.08 -69.27
C THR A 308 6.04 2.39 -69.61
N ASP A 309 5.94 1.44 -70.55
CA ASP A 309 7.04 0.71 -71.11
C ASP A 309 8.12 1.65 -71.64
N HIS A 310 9.34 1.52 -71.19
CA HIS A 310 10.53 1.86 -71.93
C HIS A 310 11.23 0.57 -72.33
N GLU A 311 11.06 0.28 -73.62
CA GLU A 311 11.77 -0.68 -74.42
C GLU A 311 13.26 -0.31 -74.44
N ASP A 312 14.14 -1.26 -74.05
CA ASP A 312 15.37 -1.52 -74.82
C ASP A 312 16.18 -2.70 -74.20
N THR A 313 16.24 -3.73 -74.98
CA THR A 313 17.40 -4.54 -75.38
C THR A 313 18.19 -5.34 -74.38
N ALA A 314 18.13 -6.63 -74.61
CA ALA A 314 19.13 -7.73 -74.58
C ALA A 314 18.84 -8.86 -73.61
N PRO A 315 18.97 -10.13 -74.06
CA PRO A 315 18.60 -11.30 -73.21
C PRO A 315 19.73 -11.72 -72.27
N PRO A 316 19.45 -12.13 -71.08
CA PRO A 316 20.42 -12.77 -70.22
C PRO A 316 20.43 -14.30 -70.36
N GLU A 317 21.64 -14.84 -70.28
CA GLU A 317 21.95 -16.27 -70.19
C GLU A 317 21.30 -17.04 -69.03
N PRO A 318 21.10 -18.37 -69.15
CA PRO A 318 20.46 -19.17 -68.13
C PRO A 318 21.42 -19.57 -67.01
N VAL A 319 21.03 -19.31 -65.77
CA VAL A 319 21.71 -19.77 -64.56
C VAL A 319 21.01 -21.02 -63.99
N PRO A 320 21.72 -22.01 -63.53
CA PRO A 320 21.18 -23.32 -63.18
C PRO A 320 20.42 -23.36 -61.88
N VAL A 321 19.35 -24.14 -61.87
CA VAL A 321 18.41 -24.42 -60.79
C VAL A 321 19.09 -25.23 -59.69
N GLY A 322 19.13 -24.67 -58.48
CA GLY A 322 19.47 -25.38 -57.25
C GLY A 322 18.23 -25.51 -56.38
N HIS A 323 17.69 -26.72 -56.30
CA HIS A 323 16.61 -27.07 -55.38
C HIS A 323 17.06 -26.99 -53.90
N SER A 324 16.34 -26.29 -53.07
CA SER A 324 16.23 -26.65 -51.64
C SER A 324 14.92 -26.15 -51.08
N SER A 325 13.93 -27.00 -51.12
CA SER A 325 12.67 -26.89 -50.37
C SER A 325 12.94 -27.23 -48.89
N ARG A 326 12.74 -26.26 -48.00
CA ARG A 326 12.52 -26.51 -46.58
C ARG A 326 11.21 -25.88 -46.16
N THR A 327 10.18 -26.71 -46.22
CA THR A 327 8.87 -26.48 -45.64
C THR A 327 9.02 -26.71 -44.10
N HIS A 328 8.88 -25.66 -43.33
CA HIS A 328 8.71 -25.80 -41.86
C HIS A 328 7.24 -26.03 -41.57
N VAL A 329 6.90 -27.27 -41.28
CA VAL A 329 5.60 -27.66 -40.75
C VAL A 329 5.62 -27.36 -39.25
N TYR A 330 4.73 -26.48 -38.78
CA TYR A 330 4.45 -26.29 -37.35
C TYR A 330 3.57 -27.46 -36.89
N LEU A 331 4.13 -28.36 -36.10
CA LEU A 331 3.39 -29.38 -35.34
C LEU A 331 2.98 -28.78 -33.99
N ALA A 332 1.68 -28.76 -33.72
CA ALA A 332 1.10 -28.51 -32.41
C ALA A 332 1.41 -29.67 -31.45
N PRO A 333 1.73 -29.43 -30.18
CA PRO A 333 1.91 -30.51 -29.20
C PRO A 333 0.55 -31.03 -28.72
N GLY A 334 0.32 -32.33 -28.93
CA GLY A 334 -0.79 -33.06 -28.33
C GLY A 334 -0.53 -33.45 -26.86
N PRO A 335 -1.56 -33.91 -26.15
CA PRO A 335 -1.50 -34.15 -24.71
C PRO A 335 -0.76 -35.43 -24.38
N HIS A 336 0.32 -35.35 -23.59
CA HIS A 336 1.00 -36.50 -23.03
C HIS A 336 0.37 -36.86 -21.67
N THR A 337 -0.40 -37.96 -21.70
CA THR A 337 -0.68 -38.80 -20.54
C THR A 337 0.47 -39.80 -20.42
N THR A 338 1.26 -39.71 -19.36
CA THR A 338 1.94 -40.90 -18.78
C THR A 338 2.14 -40.67 -17.28
N ARG A 339 1.38 -41.42 -16.56
CA ARG A 339 1.53 -41.86 -15.17
C ARG A 339 2.83 -42.68 -15.03
N ALA A 340 3.71 -42.23 -14.15
CA ALA A 340 4.75 -43.12 -13.60
C ALA A 340 4.90 -42.80 -12.11
N GLU A 341 4.39 -43.70 -11.31
CA GLU A 341 4.71 -43.88 -9.89
C GLU A 341 6.22 -43.99 -9.70
N ARG A 342 6.78 -43.14 -8.84
CA ARG A 342 8.06 -43.40 -8.19
C ARG A 342 7.92 -43.10 -6.71
N THR A 343 7.89 -44.15 -5.92
CA THR A 343 8.10 -44.20 -4.48
C THR A 343 9.39 -43.48 -4.08
N PRO A 344 9.39 -42.60 -3.08
CA PRO A 344 10.64 -42.13 -2.50
C PRO A 344 11.12 -43.10 -1.44
N VAL A 345 12.35 -43.58 -1.64
CA VAL A 345 13.15 -44.33 -0.68
C VAL A 345 13.58 -43.41 0.44
N ALA A 346 13.31 -43.78 1.69
CA ALA A 346 13.76 -43.09 2.88
C ALA A 346 15.27 -43.34 3.12
N PRO A 347 16.05 -42.32 3.54
CA PRO A 347 17.38 -42.57 4.08
C PRO A 347 17.31 -42.95 5.55
N LEU A 348 18.00 -44.02 5.88
CA LEU A 348 18.25 -44.51 7.22
C LEU A 348 19.08 -43.52 8.05
N GLY A 349 18.63 -43.30 9.25
CA GLY A 349 19.34 -43.34 10.50
C GLY A 349 20.52 -42.40 10.76
N SER A 350 20.30 -41.47 11.68
CA SER A 350 21.31 -41.18 12.71
C SER A 350 20.58 -40.84 14.01
N ARG A 351 20.63 -41.84 14.90
CA ARG A 351 20.23 -41.71 16.32
C ARG A 351 21.23 -40.80 17.02
N ARG A 352 20.81 -39.71 17.61
CA ARG A 352 21.55 -39.01 18.66
C ARG A 352 21.07 -39.52 20.03
N PRO A 353 21.99 -39.78 20.98
CA PRO A 353 21.62 -40.25 22.30
C PRO A 353 21.00 -39.14 23.17
N HIS A 354 20.03 -39.57 23.93
CA HIS A 354 19.37 -38.79 24.98
C HIS A 354 20.30 -38.65 26.20
N PRO A 355 20.43 -37.47 26.85
CA PRO A 355 21.06 -37.42 28.16
C PRO A 355 20.04 -37.78 29.24
N GLU A 356 20.46 -38.70 30.11
CA GLU A 356 19.77 -39.21 31.28
C GLU A 356 19.55 -38.10 32.32
N ARG A 357 18.32 -38.01 32.85
CA ARG A 357 17.98 -37.22 34.02
C ARG A 357 18.32 -38.03 35.26
N HIS A 358 19.28 -37.55 36.06
CA HIS A 358 19.47 -37.97 37.44
C HIS A 358 18.36 -37.40 38.33
N PRO A 359 17.84 -38.19 39.28
CA PRO A 359 16.90 -37.72 40.30
C PRO A 359 17.67 -37.06 41.43
N ARG A 360 17.29 -35.82 41.77
CA ARG A 360 17.80 -35.12 42.98
C ARG A 360 16.89 -35.40 44.14
N GLY A 361 17.55 -35.95 45.16
CA GLY A 361 16.99 -36.35 46.43
C GLY A 361 16.41 -35.22 47.26
N THR A 362 15.42 -35.61 48.00
CA THR A 362 14.81 -34.94 49.16
C THR A 362 15.80 -34.73 50.29
N THR A 363 15.91 -33.49 50.76
CA THR A 363 16.36 -33.23 52.14
C THR A 363 15.43 -32.22 52.82
N SER A 364 14.75 -32.69 53.84
CA SER A 364 14.06 -31.93 54.86
C SER A 364 15.05 -31.23 55.77
N ALA A 365 14.77 -30.00 56.19
CA ALA A 365 15.24 -29.42 57.45
C ALA A 365 14.34 -28.24 57.83
N THR A 366 13.43 -28.42 58.75
CA THR A 366 13.35 -27.89 60.11
C THR A 366 13.63 -26.41 60.30
N ARG A 367 12.58 -25.77 60.85
CA ARG A 367 12.47 -24.50 61.54
C ARG A 367 13.53 -24.34 62.69
N PRO A 368 13.68 -23.17 63.28
CA PRO A 368 12.67 -22.38 64.03
C PRO A 368 12.35 -21.01 63.43
#